data_91164bd0c9365ea981e664e795d09335
#
_entry.id   91164bd0c9365ea981e664e795d09335
#
_cell.length_a   1.000
_cell.length_b   1.000
_cell.length_c   1.000
_cell.angle_alpha   90.00
_cell.angle_beta   90.00
_cell.angle_gamma   90.00
#
_symmetry.space_group_name_H-M   'P 1'
#
loop_
_entity.id
_entity.type
_entity.pdbx_description
1 polymer ?
#
loop_
_entity_poly.entity_id
_entity_poly.type
_entity_poly.pdbx_seq_one_letter_code
_entity_poly.pdbx_strand_id
1 'polypeptide(L)'
;VIRSATREDPNLLNIKHLIVTLVAILLNPFALFAQAPNVRDTAFSTDCDAYIHKVMKRVPEIPSVAIVVIKDDQPIFLRAYGLADREASVKADTNTLYYIASSTKSFMAMAAALLDKEGKIRLDDPITKYAAGLTLKASIPDKVTVRDLLIHTSGLRNGPLTFRMAYSGEADEEDMMRVFADVTTYDDARYGKYAYDNLGYNIYGLLLQRTLNKKWQDLLQERIFSPLGMRQTTAYVSKARARRMVIAEPYMFSADSGTVIRSPITKQDNNMQSAGGMMTSISDLGRWLRLNMNEGRLDGKQVIPAEIMKSLHTGYTQTTRDEPPFTGNGEYGLGWQIGKYANEKVIYHHGGFPGWSSHISYMPGKKIGVAVMINEDTVGGNVGHMLATYVYDWLLGTADREATYAARLENGATNYGKMKEARQASVRERATRTSQLTRPLQDYVGRYRNDQLGNIQITVQQNSLGLKLGNIETVSTPFTQPDTVRVEILPGQGEVIKFGFNPDGQIDSLSYAGMRFVRVK
;
A
#
# COMPACT_ATOMS: atom_id res chain seq x y z
N VAL A 1 77.91 27.58 -9.30
CA VAL A 1 78.47 27.13 -8.02
C VAL A 1 77.84 27.92 -6.88
N ILE A 2 76.93 27.35 -6.14
CA ILE A 2 76.73 27.50 -4.68
C ILE A 2 75.64 26.46 -4.30
N ARG A 3 76.04 25.45 -3.55
CA ARG A 3 75.18 24.51 -2.82
C ARG A 3 74.70 25.23 -1.56
N SER A 4 73.37 25.19 -1.29
CA SER A 4 72.82 25.45 0.03
C SER A 4 72.08 24.20 0.51
N ALA A 5 72.63 23.59 1.54
CA ALA A 5 72.03 22.48 2.25
C ALA A 5 71.00 23.05 3.23
N THR A 6 69.76 22.63 3.13
CA THR A 6 68.74 22.87 4.13
C THR A 6 68.72 21.71 5.12
N ARG A 7 69.09 21.97 6.38
CA ARG A 7 68.95 21.08 7.53
C ARG A 7 67.46 20.89 7.80
N GLU A 8 66.96 19.67 7.72
CA GLU A 8 65.64 19.31 8.24
C GLU A 8 65.70 19.17 9.79
N ASP A 9 64.79 19.84 10.46
CA ASP A 9 64.65 19.82 11.92
C ASP A 9 63.93 18.53 12.36
N PRO A 10 64.55 17.64 13.17
CA PRO A 10 63.98 16.34 13.56
C PRO A 10 62.74 16.47 14.46
N ASN A 11 62.40 17.68 14.96
CA ASN A 11 61.22 17.90 15.79
C ASN A 11 59.91 18.07 15.02
N LEU A 12 59.95 18.29 13.71
CA LEU A 12 58.76 18.41 12.84
C LEU A 12 58.11 17.05 12.49
N LEU A 13 58.86 15.96 12.55
CA LEU A 13 58.32 14.62 12.28
C LEU A 13 57.42 14.08 13.41
N ASN A 14 57.71 14.43 14.67
CA ASN A 14 56.93 13.95 15.81
C ASN A 14 55.58 14.65 15.96
N ILE A 15 55.43 15.88 15.50
CA ILE A 15 54.19 16.63 15.56
C ILE A 15 53.16 16.13 14.49
N LYS A 16 53.65 15.76 13.31
CA LYS A 16 52.75 15.23 12.25
C LYS A 16 52.16 13.85 12.59
N HIS A 17 52.91 12.98 13.26
CA HIS A 17 52.39 11.68 13.71
C HIS A 17 51.42 11.81 14.91
N LEU A 18 51.63 12.76 15.77
CA LEU A 18 50.75 13.01 16.92
C LEU A 18 49.38 13.61 16.49
N ILE A 19 49.38 14.48 15.46
CA ILE A 19 48.18 15.09 14.92
C ILE A 19 47.35 14.06 14.10
N VAL A 20 47.98 13.18 13.33
CA VAL A 20 47.32 12.10 12.58
C VAL A 20 46.70 11.07 13.51
N THR A 21 47.33 10.74 14.66
CA THR A 21 46.77 9.81 15.66
C THR A 21 45.62 10.44 16.45
N LEU A 22 45.68 11.74 16.77
CA LEU A 22 44.57 12.44 17.44
C LEU A 22 43.36 12.69 16.52
N VAL A 23 43.57 12.96 15.24
CA VAL A 23 42.49 13.14 14.26
C VAL A 23 41.79 11.79 13.95
N ALA A 24 42.51 10.67 13.96
CA ALA A 24 41.91 9.34 13.78
C ALA A 24 41.04 8.93 15.00
N ILE A 25 41.31 9.43 16.19
CA ILE A 25 40.50 9.17 17.41
C ILE A 25 39.24 10.08 17.46
N LEU A 26 39.27 11.26 16.84
CA LEU A 26 38.13 12.19 16.80
C LEU A 26 37.15 11.97 15.67
N LEU A 27 37.46 11.10 14.69
CA LEU A 27 36.58 10.84 13.53
C LEU A 27 35.77 9.54 13.64
N ASN A 28 35.77 8.84 14.76
CA ASN A 28 34.97 7.63 14.93
C ASN A 28 34.15 7.63 16.23
N PRO A 29 33.13 8.51 16.38
CA PRO A 29 32.22 8.47 17.54
C PRO A 29 31.20 7.34 17.45
N PHE A 30 31.24 6.47 16.41
CA PHE A 30 30.30 5.37 16.21
C PHE A 30 30.87 3.97 16.55
N ALA A 31 32.07 3.88 17.09
CA ALA A 31 32.71 2.58 17.37
C ALA A 31 32.56 2.08 18.81
N LEU A 32 31.70 2.70 19.64
CA LEU A 32 31.45 2.17 20.98
C LEU A 32 29.93 1.95 21.17
N PHE A 33 29.61 0.70 21.48
CA PHE A 33 28.32 0.08 21.80
C PHE A 33 27.62 -0.68 20.67
N ALA A 34 28.34 -1.53 19.95
CA ALA A 34 27.72 -2.77 19.51
C ALA A 34 27.73 -3.71 20.74
N GLN A 35 26.67 -3.70 21.53
CA GLN A 35 26.41 -4.76 22.50
C GLN A 35 26.46 -6.08 21.73
N ALA A 36 27.23 -7.07 22.20
CA ALA A 36 27.19 -8.41 21.61
C ALA A 36 25.73 -8.87 21.56
N PRO A 37 25.26 -9.44 20.44
CA PRO A 37 23.87 -9.85 20.31
C PRO A 37 23.55 -10.84 21.44
N ASN A 38 22.40 -10.62 22.09
CA ASN A 38 21.91 -11.55 23.11
C ASN A 38 21.77 -12.94 22.47
N VAL A 39 22.16 -14.00 23.15
CA VAL A 39 22.06 -15.39 22.67
C VAL A 39 20.63 -15.72 22.16
N ARG A 40 19.62 -15.18 22.83
CA ARG A 40 18.21 -15.31 22.40
C ARG A 40 17.95 -14.62 21.06
N ASP A 41 18.52 -13.45 20.80
CA ASP A 41 18.33 -12.73 19.54
C ASP A 41 19.03 -13.47 18.39
N THR A 42 20.14 -14.16 18.68
CA THR A 42 20.85 -15.00 17.70
C THR A 42 20.02 -16.23 17.33
N ALA A 43 19.44 -16.95 18.31
CA ALA A 43 18.56 -18.10 18.08
C ALA A 43 17.30 -17.69 17.31
N PHE A 44 16.65 -16.58 17.72
CA PHE A 44 15.51 -16.03 16.99
C PHE A 44 15.85 -15.73 15.54
N SER A 45 16.98 -15.05 15.31
CA SER A 45 17.40 -14.67 13.95
C SER A 45 17.63 -15.90 13.08
N THR A 46 18.25 -16.96 13.62
CA THR A 46 18.49 -18.22 12.92
C THR A 46 17.18 -18.92 12.55
N ASP A 47 16.28 -19.08 13.52
CA ASP A 47 15.00 -19.78 13.32
C ASP A 47 14.09 -19.01 12.35
N CYS A 48 14.04 -17.67 12.47
CA CYS A 48 13.25 -16.80 11.58
C CYS A 48 13.76 -16.86 10.14
N ASP A 49 15.09 -16.79 9.95
CA ASP A 49 15.72 -16.93 8.64
C ASP A 49 15.41 -18.28 8.00
N ALA A 50 15.59 -19.37 8.74
CA ALA A 50 15.29 -20.72 8.28
C ALA A 50 13.82 -20.88 7.90
N TYR A 51 12.90 -20.31 8.71
CA TYR A 51 11.47 -20.39 8.42
C TYR A 51 11.09 -19.61 7.16
N ILE A 52 11.63 -18.41 6.95
CA ILE A 52 11.39 -17.63 5.72
C ILE A 52 11.88 -18.39 4.48
N HIS A 53 13.07 -18.98 4.54
CA HIS A 53 13.57 -19.82 3.44
C HIS A 53 12.66 -21.03 3.18
N LYS A 54 12.13 -21.69 4.22
CA LYS A 54 11.16 -22.78 4.09
C LYS A 54 9.87 -22.30 3.41
N VAL A 55 9.35 -21.14 3.79
CA VAL A 55 8.16 -20.52 3.18
C VAL A 55 8.40 -20.24 1.69
N MET A 56 9.49 -19.53 1.34
CA MET A 56 9.79 -19.18 -0.04
C MET A 56 10.09 -20.42 -0.91
N LYS A 57 10.69 -21.45 -0.35
CA LYS A 57 10.87 -22.75 -1.05
C LYS A 57 9.54 -23.44 -1.31
N ARG A 58 8.60 -23.39 -0.36
CA ARG A 58 7.29 -24.05 -0.47
C ARG A 58 6.29 -23.28 -1.34
N VAL A 59 6.45 -21.97 -1.43
CA VAL A 59 5.64 -21.06 -2.23
C VAL A 59 6.57 -20.24 -3.15
N PRO A 60 7.13 -20.87 -4.20
CA PRO A 60 8.14 -20.26 -5.08
C PRO A 60 7.56 -19.13 -5.96
N GLU A 61 6.24 -18.97 -5.93
CA GLU A 61 5.53 -17.89 -6.60
C GLU A 61 5.85 -16.52 -6.00
N ILE A 62 6.26 -16.45 -4.72
CA ILE A 62 6.65 -15.19 -4.07
C ILE A 62 8.04 -14.77 -4.54
N PRO A 63 8.17 -13.65 -5.29
CA PRO A 63 9.47 -13.24 -5.80
C PRO A 63 10.39 -12.70 -4.72
N SER A 64 9.86 -11.90 -3.79
CA SER A 64 10.65 -11.36 -2.67
C SER A 64 9.82 -11.15 -1.41
N VAL A 65 10.52 -11.24 -0.27
CA VAL A 65 10.03 -10.91 1.07
C VAL A 65 11.02 -9.95 1.72
N ALA A 66 10.53 -8.83 2.25
CA ALA A 66 11.30 -7.96 3.13
C ALA A 66 10.64 -7.91 4.50
N ILE A 67 11.41 -8.05 5.58
CA ILE A 67 10.90 -8.14 6.94
C ILE A 67 11.79 -7.37 7.92
N VAL A 68 11.16 -6.71 8.89
CA VAL A 68 11.81 -6.14 10.05
C VAL A 68 11.09 -6.55 11.31
N VAL A 69 11.85 -6.91 12.34
CA VAL A 69 11.35 -7.19 13.68
C VAL A 69 12.03 -6.25 14.68
N ILE A 70 11.21 -5.54 15.42
CA ILE A 70 11.64 -4.64 16.51
C ILE A 70 11.30 -5.30 17.84
N LYS A 71 12.26 -5.31 18.76
CA LYS A 71 12.08 -5.72 20.15
C LYS A 71 12.77 -4.73 21.06
N ASP A 72 12.04 -4.21 22.05
CA ASP A 72 12.58 -3.25 23.04
C ASP A 72 13.35 -2.08 22.38
N ASP A 73 12.74 -1.45 21.37
CA ASP A 73 13.27 -0.34 20.54
C ASP A 73 14.48 -0.69 19.66
N GLN A 74 14.87 -1.97 19.56
CA GLN A 74 15.98 -2.40 18.72
C GLN A 74 15.51 -3.28 17.56
N PRO A 75 16.05 -3.09 16.35
CA PRO A 75 15.83 -4.04 15.28
C PRO A 75 16.65 -5.33 15.54
N ILE A 76 15.96 -6.40 15.94
CA ILE A 76 16.59 -7.71 16.19
C ILE A 76 16.64 -8.57 14.93
N PHE A 77 15.88 -8.20 13.89
CA PHE A 77 15.90 -8.86 12.59
C PHE A 77 15.54 -7.85 11.49
N LEU A 78 16.37 -7.76 10.47
CA LEU A 78 16.16 -6.88 9.32
C LEU A 78 16.77 -7.55 8.08
N ARG A 79 15.92 -8.07 7.18
CA ARG A 79 16.35 -8.87 6.02
C ARG A 79 15.43 -8.61 4.82
N ALA A 80 15.98 -8.87 3.64
CA ALA A 80 15.22 -9.02 2.40
C ALA A 80 15.72 -10.24 1.64
N TYR A 81 14.80 -10.92 0.97
CA TYR A 81 15.03 -12.19 0.28
C TYR A 81 14.45 -12.13 -1.13
N GLY A 82 15.07 -12.86 -2.05
CA GLY A 82 14.57 -13.05 -3.40
C GLY A 82 14.82 -11.86 -4.34
N LEU A 83 13.92 -11.66 -5.30
CA LEU A 83 14.08 -10.73 -6.41
C LEU A 83 13.04 -9.60 -6.36
N ALA A 84 13.52 -8.37 -6.34
CA ALA A 84 12.70 -7.18 -6.52
C ALA A 84 12.13 -7.13 -7.96
N ASP A 85 12.91 -7.57 -8.94
CA ASP A 85 12.52 -7.71 -10.34
C ASP A 85 13.01 -9.09 -10.85
N ARG A 86 12.06 -9.98 -11.17
CA ARG A 86 12.37 -11.33 -11.65
C ARG A 86 12.95 -11.32 -13.05
N GLU A 87 12.39 -10.52 -13.94
CA GLU A 87 12.77 -10.45 -15.34
C GLU A 87 14.18 -9.85 -15.51
N ALA A 88 14.49 -8.81 -14.73
CA ALA A 88 15.79 -8.17 -14.70
C ALA A 88 16.76 -8.81 -13.71
N SER A 89 16.35 -9.85 -12.97
CA SER A 89 17.16 -10.54 -11.94
C SER A 89 17.72 -9.59 -10.87
N VAL A 90 16.99 -8.51 -10.54
CA VAL A 90 17.39 -7.55 -9.51
C VAL A 90 17.05 -8.11 -8.13
N LYS A 91 18.07 -8.26 -7.27
CA LYS A 91 17.88 -8.74 -5.90
C LYS A 91 17.17 -7.68 -5.05
N ALA A 92 16.27 -8.13 -4.17
CA ALA A 92 15.72 -7.31 -3.12
C ALA A 92 16.75 -7.09 -2.01
N ASP A 93 16.77 -5.88 -1.46
CA ASP A 93 17.54 -5.53 -0.26
C ASP A 93 16.67 -4.76 0.74
N THR A 94 17.24 -4.39 1.87
CA THR A 94 16.50 -3.70 2.94
C THR A 94 16.13 -2.25 2.60
N ASN A 95 16.64 -1.70 1.53
CA ASN A 95 16.34 -0.37 0.99
C ASN A 95 15.42 -0.41 -0.23
N THR A 96 15.12 -1.59 -0.75
CA THR A 96 14.17 -1.78 -1.85
C THR A 96 12.81 -1.20 -1.48
N LEU A 97 12.24 -0.41 -2.38
CA LEU A 97 10.93 0.20 -2.21
C LEU A 97 9.82 -0.79 -2.54
N TYR A 98 8.92 -1.00 -1.62
CA TYR A 98 7.67 -1.72 -1.83
C TYR A 98 6.50 -0.76 -1.75
N TYR A 99 5.49 -1.00 -2.56
CA TYR A 99 4.24 -0.29 -2.46
C TYR A 99 3.43 -0.85 -1.29
N ILE A 100 3.07 -0.02 -0.31
CA ILE A 100 2.42 -0.46 0.92
C ILE A 100 0.91 -0.27 0.95
N ALA A 101 0.33 0.23 -0.15
CA ALA A 101 -1.11 0.40 -0.30
C ALA A 101 -1.77 1.00 0.95
N SER A 102 -2.83 0.38 1.47
CA SER A 102 -3.62 0.90 2.60
C SER A 102 -2.85 1.14 3.89
N SER A 103 -1.66 0.58 4.07
CA SER A 103 -0.79 0.95 5.21
C SER A 103 -0.40 2.44 5.19
N THR A 104 -0.53 3.13 4.04
CA THR A 104 -0.43 4.60 3.89
C THR A 104 -1.38 5.35 4.82
N LYS A 105 -2.55 4.76 5.14
CA LYS A 105 -3.57 5.40 5.99
C LYS A 105 -3.05 5.80 7.36
N SER A 106 -2.16 5.00 7.94
CA SER A 106 -1.54 5.32 9.23
C SER A 106 -0.67 6.59 9.18
N PHE A 107 0.02 6.81 8.07
CA PHE A 107 0.82 8.01 7.85
C PHE A 107 -0.06 9.24 7.57
N MET A 108 -1.11 9.08 6.77
CA MET A 108 -2.07 10.16 6.50
C MET A 108 -2.82 10.58 7.76
N ALA A 109 -3.22 9.62 8.59
CA ALA A 109 -3.88 9.91 9.86
C ALA A 109 -2.96 10.64 10.84
N MET A 110 -1.66 10.30 10.89
CA MET A 110 -0.69 11.07 11.68
C MET A 110 -0.56 12.50 11.16
N ALA A 111 -0.48 12.71 9.84
CA ALA A 111 -0.46 14.05 9.26
C ALA A 111 -1.74 14.84 9.61
N ALA A 112 -2.91 14.18 9.58
CA ALA A 112 -4.18 14.78 9.96
C ALA A 112 -4.18 15.21 11.44
N ALA A 113 -3.71 14.35 12.34
CA ALA A 113 -3.62 14.67 13.77
C ALA A 113 -2.62 15.82 14.06
N LEU A 114 -1.54 15.92 13.29
CA LEU A 114 -0.62 17.06 13.36
C LEU A 114 -1.30 18.37 12.91
N LEU A 115 -2.05 18.32 11.80
CA LEU A 115 -2.79 19.50 11.30
C LEU A 115 -3.93 19.91 12.22
N ASP A 116 -4.58 18.95 12.90
CA ASP A 116 -5.59 19.21 13.93
C ASP A 116 -4.98 19.97 15.11
N LYS A 117 -3.85 19.49 15.63
CA LYS A 117 -3.11 20.16 16.72
C LYS A 117 -2.68 21.58 16.33
N GLU A 118 -2.31 21.80 15.08
CA GLU A 118 -1.94 23.12 14.55
C GLU A 118 -3.16 24.02 14.26
N GLY A 119 -4.38 23.52 14.38
CA GLY A 119 -5.63 24.24 14.09
C GLY A 119 -5.86 24.52 12.59
N LYS A 120 -5.10 23.84 11.69
CA LYS A 120 -5.18 24.06 10.24
C LYS A 120 -6.36 23.31 9.61
N ILE A 121 -6.54 22.05 9.97
CA ILE A 121 -7.68 21.21 9.61
C ILE A 121 -8.05 20.43 10.86
N ARG A 122 -9.20 20.78 11.47
CA ARG A 122 -9.67 20.17 12.71
C ARG A 122 -10.37 18.86 12.41
N LEU A 123 -10.06 17.82 13.18
CA LEU A 123 -10.67 16.50 13.01
C LEU A 123 -12.19 16.52 13.28
N ASP A 124 -12.63 17.34 14.21
CA ASP A 124 -14.05 17.43 14.61
C ASP A 124 -14.84 18.51 13.85
N ASP A 125 -14.21 19.21 12.91
CA ASP A 125 -14.91 20.13 12.03
C ASP A 125 -15.72 19.37 10.96
N PRO A 126 -16.89 19.92 10.57
CA PRO A 126 -17.63 19.45 9.41
C PRO A 126 -16.77 19.49 8.13
N ILE A 127 -16.88 18.45 7.30
CA ILE A 127 -16.15 18.45 6.00
C ILE A 127 -16.65 19.56 5.07
N THR A 128 -17.90 20.01 5.21
CA THR A 128 -18.50 21.11 4.47
C THR A 128 -17.75 22.43 4.66
N LYS A 129 -17.13 22.65 5.82
CA LYS A 129 -16.25 23.79 6.09
C LYS A 129 -15.08 23.86 5.10
N TYR A 130 -14.45 22.73 4.80
CA TYR A 130 -13.29 22.65 3.90
C TYR A 130 -13.68 22.48 2.43
N ALA A 131 -14.94 22.17 2.17
CA ALA A 131 -15.56 22.15 0.86
C ALA A 131 -16.22 23.50 0.49
N ALA A 132 -16.06 24.53 1.29
CA ALA A 132 -16.67 25.85 1.06
C ALA A 132 -16.39 26.36 -0.36
N GLY A 133 -17.45 26.86 -1.05
CA GLY A 133 -17.37 27.30 -2.44
C GLY A 133 -17.47 26.16 -3.48
N LEU A 134 -17.65 24.91 -3.08
CA LEU A 134 -18.06 23.82 -3.96
C LEU A 134 -19.60 23.68 -3.88
N THR A 135 -20.23 23.56 -5.04
CA THR A 135 -21.64 23.20 -5.11
C THR A 135 -21.77 21.67 -5.04
N LEU A 136 -22.02 21.15 -3.86
CA LEU A 136 -22.27 19.71 -3.68
C LEU A 136 -23.68 19.36 -4.16
N LYS A 137 -23.85 18.38 -5.04
CA LYS A 137 -25.18 17.94 -5.50
C LYS A 137 -26.00 17.26 -4.40
N ALA A 138 -25.35 16.49 -3.54
CA ALA A 138 -25.99 15.93 -2.37
C ALA A 138 -25.81 16.85 -1.16
N SER A 139 -26.86 16.97 -0.34
CA SER A 139 -26.74 17.58 0.97
C SER A 139 -25.94 16.67 1.89
N ILE A 140 -24.72 17.07 2.21
CA ILE A 140 -23.91 16.40 3.24
C ILE A 140 -24.15 17.15 4.55
N PRO A 141 -24.69 16.49 5.59
CA PRO A 141 -24.96 17.14 6.86
C PRO A 141 -23.67 17.63 7.55
N ASP A 142 -23.75 18.76 8.26
CA ASP A 142 -22.62 19.31 9.02
C ASP A 142 -22.15 18.42 10.17
N LYS A 143 -22.92 17.40 10.52
CA LYS A 143 -22.48 16.38 11.50
C LYS A 143 -21.38 15.46 10.96
N VAL A 144 -21.18 15.38 9.62
CA VAL A 144 -20.12 14.55 9.01
C VAL A 144 -18.79 15.29 9.13
N THR A 145 -17.91 14.76 9.97
CA THR A 145 -16.63 15.39 10.31
C THR A 145 -15.44 14.82 9.52
N VAL A 146 -14.31 15.51 9.57
CA VAL A 146 -13.04 15.00 9.04
C VAL A 146 -12.65 13.69 9.74
N ARG A 147 -12.91 13.57 11.04
CA ARG A 147 -12.69 12.34 11.80
C ARG A 147 -13.46 11.16 11.20
N ASP A 148 -14.74 11.35 10.87
CA ASP A 148 -15.59 10.31 10.28
C ASP A 148 -15.05 9.78 8.95
N LEU A 149 -14.39 10.62 8.14
CA LEU A 149 -13.68 10.17 6.93
C LEU A 149 -12.55 9.20 7.28
N LEU A 150 -11.78 9.49 8.33
CA LEU A 150 -10.55 8.76 8.67
C LEU A 150 -10.79 7.50 9.50
N ILE A 151 -11.96 7.41 10.18
CA ILE A 151 -12.36 6.21 10.93
C ILE A 151 -13.44 5.38 10.23
N HIS A 152 -13.75 5.70 8.96
CA HIS A 152 -14.69 4.96 8.11
C HIS A 152 -16.15 4.93 8.60
N THR A 153 -16.63 6.05 9.16
CA THR A 153 -18.00 6.18 9.70
C THR A 153 -18.82 7.27 9.03
N SER A 154 -18.32 7.88 7.95
CA SER A 154 -18.89 9.08 7.32
C SER A 154 -20.28 8.88 6.68
N GLY A 155 -20.67 7.65 6.36
CA GLY A 155 -21.87 7.37 5.57
C GLY A 155 -21.81 7.84 4.11
N LEU A 156 -20.68 8.36 3.64
CA LEU A 156 -20.50 8.81 2.27
C LEU A 156 -20.29 7.64 1.31
N ARG A 157 -20.75 7.82 0.06
CA ARG A 157 -20.56 6.85 -1.04
C ARG A 157 -20.23 7.56 -2.33
N ASN A 158 -19.18 7.09 -3.02
CA ASN A 158 -18.82 7.51 -4.36
C ASN A 158 -17.94 6.44 -5.02
N GLY A 159 -18.57 5.42 -5.58
CA GLY A 159 -17.87 4.32 -6.27
C GLY A 159 -16.97 4.78 -7.41
N PRO A 160 -17.45 5.64 -8.33
CA PRO A 160 -16.64 6.19 -9.42
C PRO A 160 -15.36 6.88 -8.94
N LEU A 161 -15.45 7.76 -7.93
CA LEU A 161 -14.29 8.45 -7.38
C LEU A 161 -13.29 7.45 -6.79
N THR A 162 -13.79 6.49 -5.99
CA THR A 162 -12.96 5.45 -5.38
C THR A 162 -12.21 4.64 -6.45
N PHE A 163 -12.91 4.21 -7.50
CA PHE A 163 -12.32 3.43 -8.60
C PHE A 163 -11.28 4.24 -9.37
N ARG A 164 -11.60 5.47 -9.77
CA ARG A 164 -10.69 6.33 -10.53
C ARG A 164 -9.41 6.62 -9.77
N MET A 165 -9.53 7.00 -8.50
CA MET A 165 -8.37 7.30 -7.65
C MET A 165 -7.54 6.04 -7.34
N ALA A 166 -8.17 4.86 -7.29
CA ALA A 166 -7.43 3.63 -7.06
C ALA A 166 -6.64 3.17 -8.28
N TYR A 167 -7.25 3.19 -9.47
CA TYR A 167 -6.76 2.39 -10.59
C TYR A 167 -6.47 3.17 -11.86
N SER A 168 -7.26 4.20 -12.23
CA SER A 168 -7.16 4.81 -13.56
C SER A 168 -5.84 5.56 -13.80
N GLY A 169 -5.28 6.16 -12.76
CA GLY A 169 -4.05 6.95 -12.85
C GLY A 169 -4.15 8.23 -13.69
N GLU A 170 -5.30 8.50 -14.34
CA GLU A 170 -5.53 9.66 -15.22
C GLU A 170 -6.01 10.91 -14.48
N ALA A 171 -6.49 10.75 -13.27
CA ALA A 171 -7.26 11.78 -12.63
C ALA A 171 -6.39 12.97 -12.22
N ASP A 172 -6.64 14.13 -12.81
CA ASP A 172 -6.21 15.37 -12.23
C ASP A 172 -7.10 15.75 -11.02
N GLU A 173 -6.64 16.70 -10.25
CA GLU A 173 -7.30 17.08 -9.01
C GLU A 173 -8.63 17.77 -9.26
N GLU A 174 -8.72 18.63 -10.27
CA GLU A 174 -9.93 19.38 -10.60
C GLU A 174 -11.06 18.42 -11.00
N ASP A 175 -10.76 17.43 -11.84
CA ASP A 175 -11.72 16.41 -12.24
C ASP A 175 -12.15 15.54 -11.04
N MET A 176 -11.22 15.17 -10.15
CA MET A 176 -11.57 14.43 -8.93
C MET A 176 -12.43 15.26 -7.98
N MET A 177 -12.16 16.54 -7.84
CA MET A 177 -12.97 17.45 -7.02
C MET A 177 -14.38 17.63 -7.60
N ARG A 178 -14.49 17.72 -8.93
CA ARG A 178 -15.78 17.74 -9.62
C ARG A 178 -16.57 16.43 -9.37
N VAL A 179 -15.93 15.27 -9.52
CA VAL A 179 -16.58 13.97 -9.27
C VAL A 179 -16.97 13.82 -7.78
N PHE A 180 -16.16 14.35 -6.87
CA PHE A 180 -16.53 14.42 -5.45
C PHE A 180 -17.80 15.25 -5.27
N ALA A 181 -17.86 16.45 -5.83
CA ALA A 181 -19.00 17.35 -5.67
C ALA A 181 -20.30 16.84 -6.33
N ASP A 182 -20.17 16.26 -7.52
CA ASP A 182 -21.31 15.87 -8.35
C ASP A 182 -21.89 14.49 -8.02
N VAL A 183 -21.08 13.57 -7.51
CA VAL A 183 -21.44 12.14 -7.45
C VAL A 183 -21.50 11.61 -6.02
N THR A 184 -20.83 12.25 -5.06
CA THR A 184 -20.88 11.81 -3.67
C THR A 184 -22.30 11.87 -3.13
N THR A 185 -22.75 10.77 -2.52
CA THR A 185 -24.02 10.66 -1.82
C THR A 185 -23.79 10.41 -0.33
N TYR A 186 -24.79 10.76 0.48
CA TYR A 186 -24.79 10.52 1.90
C TYR A 186 -25.92 9.55 2.27
N ASP A 187 -25.64 8.60 3.15
CA ASP A 187 -26.58 7.60 3.65
C ASP A 187 -26.60 7.66 5.19
N ASP A 188 -27.66 8.25 5.74
CA ASP A 188 -27.84 8.42 7.18
C ASP A 188 -27.90 7.08 7.94
N ALA A 189 -28.40 6.03 7.31
CA ALA A 189 -28.44 4.69 7.91
C ALA A 189 -27.05 4.07 8.12
N ARG A 190 -26.05 4.57 7.41
CA ARG A 190 -24.65 4.15 7.50
C ARG A 190 -23.78 5.08 8.35
N TYR A 191 -24.22 6.31 8.57
CA TYR A 191 -23.49 7.27 9.39
C TYR A 191 -23.25 6.70 10.80
N GLY A 192 -22.03 6.89 11.32
CA GLY A 192 -21.59 6.37 12.61
C GLY A 192 -21.29 4.86 12.63
N LYS A 193 -21.58 4.12 11.54
CA LYS A 193 -21.28 2.69 11.43
C LYS A 193 -20.01 2.48 10.64
N TYR A 194 -19.14 1.62 11.16
CA TYR A 194 -17.90 1.25 10.47
C TYR A 194 -18.18 0.58 9.12
N ALA A 195 -17.60 1.14 8.07
CA ALA A 195 -17.62 0.59 6.72
C ALA A 195 -16.31 0.98 6.02
N TYR A 196 -15.31 0.09 6.11
CA TYR A 196 -13.98 0.34 5.54
C TYR A 196 -14.07 0.66 4.04
N ASP A 197 -13.51 1.80 3.64
CA ASP A 197 -13.34 2.21 2.25
C ASP A 197 -12.11 3.11 2.04
N ASN A 198 -11.78 3.37 0.77
CA ASN A 198 -10.73 4.32 0.41
C ASN A 198 -11.27 5.76 0.26
N LEU A 199 -12.60 5.92 0.18
CA LEU A 199 -13.23 7.18 -0.16
C LEU A 199 -12.92 8.27 0.86
N GLY A 200 -13.06 7.96 2.15
CA GLY A 200 -12.86 8.95 3.21
C GLY A 200 -11.46 9.56 3.17
N TYR A 201 -10.42 8.73 3.08
CA TYR A 201 -9.05 9.21 2.96
C TYR A 201 -8.80 10.01 1.68
N ASN A 202 -9.40 9.59 0.57
CA ASN A 202 -9.27 10.28 -0.70
C ASN A 202 -9.95 11.65 -0.68
N ILE A 203 -11.16 11.75 -0.10
CA ILE A 203 -11.83 13.04 0.13
C ILE A 203 -10.97 13.93 1.04
N TYR A 204 -10.44 13.36 2.14
CA TYR A 204 -9.55 14.11 3.03
C TYR A 204 -8.34 14.67 2.27
N GLY A 205 -7.70 13.88 1.41
CA GLY A 205 -6.58 14.33 0.58
C GLY A 205 -6.93 15.48 -0.36
N LEU A 206 -8.10 15.43 -0.99
CA LEU A 206 -8.62 16.51 -1.84
C LEU A 206 -8.90 17.79 -1.04
N LEU A 207 -9.59 17.67 0.09
CA LEU A 207 -9.92 18.81 0.96
C LEU A 207 -8.65 19.45 1.56
N LEU A 208 -7.67 18.61 1.96
CA LEU A 208 -6.37 19.05 2.43
C LEU A 208 -5.64 19.88 1.38
N GLN A 209 -5.55 19.38 0.15
CA GLN A 209 -4.86 20.08 -0.92
C GLN A 209 -5.56 21.39 -1.25
N ARG A 210 -6.89 21.42 -1.32
CA ARG A 210 -7.68 22.63 -1.50
C ARG A 210 -7.43 23.67 -0.39
N THR A 211 -7.45 23.21 0.87
CA THR A 211 -7.35 24.10 2.04
C THR A 211 -5.96 24.68 2.22
N LEU A 212 -4.92 23.87 2.01
CA LEU A 212 -3.53 24.24 2.29
C LEU A 212 -2.73 24.60 1.04
N ASN A 213 -3.31 24.45 -0.16
CA ASN A 213 -2.61 24.55 -1.44
C ASN A 213 -1.32 23.69 -1.45
N LYS A 214 -1.39 22.50 -0.88
CA LYS A 214 -0.25 21.57 -0.74
C LYS A 214 -0.68 20.14 -1.00
N LYS A 215 0.02 19.46 -1.88
CA LYS A 215 -0.23 18.03 -2.16
C LYS A 215 0.00 17.18 -0.92
N TRP A 216 -0.83 16.18 -0.71
CA TRP A 216 -0.69 15.27 0.42
C TRP A 216 0.67 14.55 0.45
N GLN A 217 1.23 14.25 -0.72
CA GLN A 217 2.56 13.65 -0.86
C GLN A 217 3.67 14.53 -0.31
N ASP A 218 3.62 15.84 -0.61
CA ASP A 218 4.60 16.80 -0.13
C ASP A 218 4.42 17.06 1.37
N LEU A 219 3.16 17.02 1.85
CA LEU A 219 2.88 17.13 3.29
C LEU A 219 3.50 15.95 4.06
N LEU A 220 3.34 14.71 3.59
CA LEU A 220 3.96 13.55 4.23
C LEU A 220 5.48 13.63 4.20
N GLN A 221 6.07 14.07 3.08
CA GLN A 221 7.51 14.26 2.97
C GLN A 221 8.03 15.26 4.02
N GLU A 222 7.37 16.39 4.15
CA GLU A 222 7.78 17.47 5.07
C GLU A 222 7.55 17.12 6.54
N ARG A 223 6.37 16.56 6.85
CA ARG A 223 5.91 16.41 8.23
C ARG A 223 6.25 15.07 8.87
N ILE A 224 6.52 14.06 8.05
CA ILE A 224 6.74 12.69 8.53
C ILE A 224 8.07 12.13 8.02
N PHE A 225 8.26 12.01 6.69
CA PHE A 225 9.42 11.28 6.18
C PHE A 225 10.74 11.97 6.54
N SER A 226 10.83 13.28 6.33
CA SER A 226 12.06 14.04 6.63
C SER A 226 12.36 14.09 8.13
N PRO A 227 11.43 14.44 9.03
CA PRO A 227 11.69 14.43 10.47
C PRO A 227 12.06 13.06 11.03
N LEU A 228 11.49 11.98 10.48
CA LEU A 228 11.80 10.61 10.90
C LEU A 228 13.05 10.03 10.23
N GLY A 229 13.67 10.75 9.29
CA GLY A 229 14.82 10.26 8.54
C GLY A 229 14.49 9.07 7.62
N MET A 230 13.25 8.96 7.15
CA MET A 230 12.77 7.91 6.24
C MET A 230 13.19 8.25 4.80
N ARG A 231 14.46 8.03 4.48
CA ARG A 231 15.09 8.44 3.23
C ARG A 231 14.75 7.55 2.04
N GLN A 232 14.32 6.31 2.33
CA GLN A 232 13.88 5.30 1.38
C GLN A 232 12.34 5.18 1.43
N THR A 233 11.66 6.35 1.44
CA THR A 233 10.21 6.46 1.46
C THR A 233 9.77 7.60 0.57
N THR A 234 8.72 7.39 -0.22
CA THR A 234 8.15 8.41 -1.09
C THR A 234 6.70 8.10 -1.44
N ALA A 235 5.93 9.14 -1.70
CA ALA A 235 4.60 9.03 -2.29
C ALA A 235 4.60 9.32 -3.82
N TYR A 236 5.78 9.52 -4.42
CA TYR A 236 5.96 9.75 -5.85
C TYR A 236 6.82 8.64 -6.47
N VAL A 237 6.22 7.80 -7.30
CA VAL A 237 6.94 6.78 -8.08
C VAL A 237 7.92 7.45 -9.06
N SER A 238 7.49 8.56 -9.68
CA SER A 238 8.31 9.36 -10.59
C SER A 238 9.61 9.82 -9.92
N LYS A 239 9.53 10.31 -8.69
CA LYS A 239 10.72 10.73 -7.91
C LYS A 239 11.62 9.53 -7.55
N ALA A 240 11.04 8.36 -7.21
CA ALA A 240 11.80 7.14 -6.94
C ALA A 240 12.59 6.70 -8.19
N ARG A 241 11.93 6.67 -9.35
CA ARG A 241 12.57 6.33 -10.63
C ARG A 241 13.67 7.33 -11.03
N ALA A 242 13.40 8.63 -10.90
CA ALA A 242 14.38 9.67 -11.20
C ALA A 242 15.65 9.56 -10.32
N ARG A 243 15.48 9.11 -9.06
CA ARG A 243 16.59 8.83 -8.13
C ARG A 243 17.22 7.44 -8.31
N ARG A 244 16.75 6.65 -9.29
CA ARG A 244 17.20 5.28 -9.57
C ARG A 244 17.11 4.35 -8.35
N MET A 245 16.10 4.53 -7.53
CA MET A 245 15.84 3.65 -6.39
C MET A 245 15.35 2.30 -6.90
N VAL A 246 15.77 1.22 -6.27
CA VAL A 246 15.26 -0.12 -6.57
C VAL A 246 13.81 -0.20 -6.10
N ILE A 247 12.91 -0.53 -7.01
CA ILE A 247 11.48 -0.72 -6.74
C ILE A 247 11.18 -2.22 -6.93
N ALA A 248 10.50 -2.81 -5.97
CA ALA A 248 9.97 -4.16 -6.12
C ALA A 248 8.84 -4.13 -7.15
N GLU A 249 9.02 -4.85 -8.26
CA GLU A 249 8.00 -4.95 -9.31
C GLU A 249 6.81 -5.81 -8.84
N PRO A 250 5.58 -5.53 -9.32
CA PRO A 250 4.38 -6.21 -8.86
C PRO A 250 4.19 -7.57 -9.54
N TYR A 251 3.82 -8.58 -8.78
CA TYR A 251 3.56 -9.92 -9.33
C TYR A 251 2.22 -10.48 -8.84
N MET A 252 1.59 -11.27 -9.71
CA MET A 252 0.32 -11.90 -9.42
C MET A 252 0.15 -13.21 -10.20
N PHE A 253 -0.68 -14.10 -9.70
CA PHE A 253 -1.03 -15.31 -10.43
C PHE A 253 -1.95 -14.99 -11.61
N SER A 254 -1.55 -15.36 -12.81
CA SER A 254 -2.38 -15.34 -14.01
C SER A 254 -3.00 -16.70 -14.25
N ALA A 255 -4.32 -16.77 -14.28
CA ALA A 255 -5.02 -18.00 -14.58
C ALA A 255 -4.88 -18.43 -16.05
N ASP A 256 -4.68 -17.47 -16.96
CA ASP A 256 -4.51 -17.72 -18.41
C ASP A 256 -3.18 -18.43 -18.70
N SER A 257 -2.08 -17.97 -18.10
CA SER A 257 -0.76 -18.61 -18.27
C SER A 257 -0.50 -19.73 -17.27
N GLY A 258 -1.27 -19.81 -16.17
CA GLY A 258 -1.04 -20.76 -15.09
C GLY A 258 0.19 -20.46 -14.22
N THR A 259 0.81 -19.28 -14.40
CA THR A 259 2.05 -18.87 -13.74
C THR A 259 1.91 -17.51 -13.06
N VAL A 260 2.89 -17.15 -12.26
CA VAL A 260 3.01 -15.79 -11.73
C VAL A 260 3.65 -14.90 -12.79
N ILE A 261 2.98 -13.81 -13.10
CA ILE A 261 3.40 -12.79 -14.07
C ILE A 261 3.56 -11.44 -13.40
N ARG A 262 4.26 -10.52 -14.03
CA ARG A 262 4.24 -9.11 -13.64
C ARG A 262 2.81 -8.58 -13.80
N SER A 263 2.30 -7.90 -12.76
CA SER A 263 0.95 -7.31 -12.81
C SER A 263 0.85 -6.30 -13.97
N PRO A 264 -0.22 -6.35 -14.77
CA PRO A 264 -0.47 -5.32 -15.79
C PRO A 264 -0.81 -3.96 -15.18
N ILE A 265 -1.20 -3.93 -13.90
CA ILE A 265 -1.50 -2.70 -13.17
C ILE A 265 -0.24 -2.26 -12.43
N THR A 266 0.37 -1.18 -12.91
CA THR A 266 1.58 -0.62 -12.29
C THR A 266 1.25 0.58 -11.43
N LYS A 267 2.01 0.77 -10.34
CA LYS A 267 1.89 1.95 -9.49
C LYS A 267 2.40 3.19 -10.22
N GLN A 268 1.59 4.24 -10.20
CA GLN A 268 1.90 5.58 -10.68
C GLN A 268 1.65 6.60 -9.57
N ASP A 269 2.06 7.87 -9.77
CA ASP A 269 1.90 8.91 -8.75
C ASP A 269 0.44 9.14 -8.36
N ASN A 270 -0.49 8.94 -9.30
CA ASN A 270 -1.92 9.19 -9.11
C ASN A 270 -2.75 7.95 -8.71
N ASN A 271 -2.14 6.77 -8.49
CA ASN A 271 -2.88 5.60 -8.01
C ASN A 271 -3.05 5.60 -6.49
N MET A 272 -4.24 5.17 -6.04
CA MET A 272 -4.66 5.04 -4.63
C MET A 272 -4.63 6.34 -3.84
N GLN A 273 -4.00 7.39 -4.35
CA GLN A 273 -3.92 8.71 -3.73
C GLN A 273 -3.62 8.63 -2.21
N SER A 274 -4.20 9.49 -1.41
CA SER A 274 -3.99 9.54 0.05
C SER A 274 -4.50 8.33 0.82
N ALA A 275 -5.35 7.49 0.21
CA ALA A 275 -5.81 6.25 0.82
C ALA A 275 -4.77 5.11 0.77
N GLY A 276 -3.73 5.21 -0.10
CA GLY A 276 -2.83 4.09 -0.28
C GLY A 276 -1.65 4.35 -1.22
N GLY A 277 -1.24 5.61 -1.43
CA GLY A 277 -0.37 5.99 -2.55
C GLY A 277 1.14 5.97 -2.28
N MET A 278 1.65 5.50 -1.14
CA MET A 278 3.08 5.60 -0.84
C MET A 278 3.86 4.29 -1.01
N MET A 279 5.16 4.45 -1.20
CA MET A 279 6.16 3.38 -1.23
C MET A 279 7.20 3.62 -0.14
N THR A 280 7.70 2.54 0.44
CA THR A 280 8.72 2.60 1.49
C THR A 280 9.62 1.38 1.49
N SER A 281 10.76 1.47 2.15
CA SER A 281 11.64 0.34 2.41
C SER A 281 11.36 -0.31 3.77
N ILE A 282 11.82 -1.55 3.93
CA ILE A 282 11.68 -2.24 5.22
C ILE A 282 12.55 -1.60 6.31
N SER A 283 13.67 -0.99 5.94
CA SER A 283 14.51 -0.21 6.87
C SER A 283 13.74 1.00 7.44
N ASP A 284 13.03 1.74 6.58
CA ASP A 284 12.24 2.90 7.01
C ASP A 284 10.99 2.47 7.80
N LEU A 285 10.37 1.32 7.48
CA LEU A 285 9.28 0.77 8.29
C LEU A 285 9.75 0.37 9.70
N GLY A 286 10.99 -0.04 9.86
CA GLY A 286 11.59 -0.24 11.19
C GLY A 286 11.59 1.05 12.03
N ARG A 287 11.90 2.20 11.43
CA ARG A 287 11.81 3.52 12.10
C ARG A 287 10.36 3.89 12.44
N TRP A 288 9.43 3.61 11.52
CA TRP A 288 8.00 3.84 11.73
C TRP A 288 7.44 2.99 12.89
N LEU A 289 7.79 1.71 12.96
CA LEU A 289 7.40 0.83 14.07
C LEU A 289 7.95 1.34 15.41
N ARG A 290 9.25 1.67 15.47
CA ARG A 290 9.89 2.22 16.68
C ARG A 290 9.18 3.48 17.17
N LEU A 291 8.88 4.42 16.26
CA LEU A 291 8.15 5.64 16.59
C LEU A 291 6.79 5.33 17.23
N ASN A 292 6.02 4.42 16.60
CA ASN A 292 4.67 4.09 17.07
C ASN A 292 4.69 3.32 18.40
N MET A 293 5.65 2.41 18.59
CA MET A 293 5.81 1.64 19.82
C MET A 293 6.30 2.48 21.01
N ASN A 294 7.02 3.57 20.74
CA ASN A 294 7.65 4.43 21.75
C ASN A 294 6.92 5.78 21.90
N GLU A 295 5.61 5.82 21.63
CA GLU A 295 4.76 7.00 21.85
C GLU A 295 5.32 8.28 21.21
N GLY A 296 5.85 8.16 19.99
CA GLY A 296 6.39 9.29 19.23
C GLY A 296 7.86 9.62 19.51
N ARG A 297 8.55 8.81 20.29
CA ARG A 297 10.01 8.94 20.50
C ARG A 297 10.77 8.11 19.48
N LEU A 298 11.83 8.69 18.94
CA LEU A 298 12.76 8.01 18.04
C LEU A 298 14.19 8.49 18.33
N ASP A 299 15.12 7.55 18.46
CA ASP A 299 16.53 7.82 18.75
C ASP A 299 16.70 8.75 19.97
N GLY A 300 15.91 8.50 21.04
CA GLY A 300 15.92 9.24 22.30
C GLY A 300 15.19 10.58 22.30
N LYS A 301 14.70 11.07 21.14
CA LYS A 301 14.02 12.36 21.00
C LYS A 301 12.52 12.18 20.82
N GLN A 302 11.73 13.08 21.40
CA GLN A 302 10.29 13.19 21.09
C GLN A 302 10.14 13.89 19.72
N VAL A 303 9.81 13.11 18.69
CA VAL A 303 9.65 13.62 17.32
C VAL A 303 8.19 13.96 17.03
N ILE A 304 7.28 13.11 17.49
CA ILE A 304 5.83 13.31 17.42
C ILE A 304 5.31 13.42 18.86
N PRO A 305 4.48 14.43 19.19
CA PRO A 305 3.90 14.56 20.53
C PRO A 305 3.14 13.31 20.99
N ALA A 306 3.31 12.91 22.26
CA ALA A 306 2.71 11.68 22.79
C ALA A 306 1.18 11.70 22.75
N GLU A 307 0.54 12.86 22.92
CA GLU A 307 -0.91 13.00 22.80
C GLU A 307 -1.41 12.69 21.39
N ILE A 308 -0.65 13.01 20.34
CA ILE A 308 -0.97 12.63 18.96
C ILE A 308 -0.92 11.10 18.83
N MET A 309 0.15 10.47 19.31
CA MET A 309 0.26 9.00 19.28
C MET A 309 -0.90 8.34 19.99
N LYS A 310 -1.28 8.85 21.16
CA LYS A 310 -2.44 8.37 21.91
C LYS A 310 -3.73 8.49 21.08
N SER A 311 -3.94 9.61 20.42
CA SER A 311 -5.14 9.80 19.57
C SER A 311 -5.18 8.83 18.39
N LEU A 312 -4.03 8.53 17.75
CA LEU A 312 -3.98 7.55 16.66
C LEU A 312 -4.40 6.14 17.11
N HIS A 313 -4.04 5.75 18.33
CA HIS A 313 -4.21 4.41 18.88
C HIS A 313 -5.43 4.27 19.80
N THR A 314 -6.31 5.29 19.83
CA THR A 314 -7.62 5.24 20.47
C THR A 314 -8.62 4.59 19.53
N GLY A 315 -9.39 3.60 20.00
CA GLY A 315 -10.50 3.01 19.27
C GLY A 315 -11.68 3.99 19.24
N TYR A 316 -12.03 4.46 18.05
CA TYR A 316 -13.15 5.41 17.87
C TYR A 316 -14.42 4.71 17.41
N THR A 317 -14.30 3.56 16.75
CA THR A 317 -15.45 2.78 16.27
C THR A 317 -15.13 1.30 16.35
N GLN A 318 -16.19 0.49 16.56
CA GLN A 318 -16.08 -0.97 16.53
C GLN A 318 -16.06 -1.47 15.08
N THR A 319 -15.14 -2.38 14.77
CA THR A 319 -15.14 -3.05 13.48
C THR A 319 -16.23 -4.13 13.42
N THR A 320 -16.75 -4.41 12.24
CA THR A 320 -17.91 -5.32 12.08
C THR A 320 -17.53 -6.80 12.09
N ARG A 321 -16.24 -7.12 12.08
CA ARG A 321 -15.72 -8.49 12.03
C ARG A 321 -14.31 -8.57 12.56
N ASP A 322 -13.95 -9.75 13.04
CA ASP A 322 -12.56 -10.07 13.29
C ASP A 322 -11.80 -10.20 11.96
N GLU A 323 -10.55 -9.79 11.97
CA GLU A 323 -9.61 -9.99 10.86
C GLU A 323 -8.51 -10.97 11.29
N PRO A 324 -8.70 -12.29 11.09
CA PRO A 324 -7.67 -13.25 11.45
C PRO A 324 -6.31 -12.89 10.81
N PRO A 325 -5.18 -13.06 11.55
CA PRO A 325 -5.06 -13.77 12.83
C PRO A 325 -5.36 -12.92 14.08
N PHE A 326 -5.68 -11.64 13.92
CA PHE A 326 -5.99 -10.73 15.03
C PHE A 326 -7.49 -10.71 15.28
N THR A 327 -7.89 -10.97 16.51
CA THR A 327 -9.29 -11.20 16.90
C THR A 327 -9.70 -10.34 18.08
N GLY A 328 -10.96 -10.46 18.49
CA GLY A 328 -11.50 -9.93 19.74
C GLY A 328 -11.91 -8.47 19.68
N ASN A 329 -13.22 -8.25 19.41
CA ASN A 329 -13.89 -6.93 19.43
C ASN A 329 -13.01 -5.84 18.81
N GLY A 330 -12.66 -6.03 17.53
CA GLY A 330 -11.76 -5.13 16.83
C GLY A 330 -12.30 -3.70 16.81
N GLU A 331 -11.40 -2.76 16.98
CA GLU A 331 -11.68 -1.33 16.89
C GLU A 331 -10.87 -0.71 15.76
N TYR A 332 -11.32 0.44 15.28
CA TYR A 332 -10.55 1.26 14.37
C TYR A 332 -10.23 2.62 14.99
N GLY A 333 -8.94 2.94 15.01
CA GLY A 333 -8.41 4.23 15.42
C GLY A 333 -8.23 5.18 14.22
N LEU A 334 -7.32 6.13 14.33
CA LEU A 334 -6.94 6.98 13.21
C LEU A 334 -5.85 6.27 12.38
N GLY A 335 -6.27 5.60 11.30
CA GLY A 335 -5.39 4.88 10.38
C GLY A 335 -4.84 3.57 10.90
N TRP A 336 -5.38 3.04 11.99
CA TRP A 336 -4.97 1.81 12.62
C TRP A 336 -6.14 0.94 13.03
N GLN A 337 -6.03 -0.35 12.77
CA GLN A 337 -6.86 -1.38 13.35
C GLN A 337 -6.31 -1.77 14.72
N ILE A 338 -7.18 -2.07 15.65
CA ILE A 338 -6.85 -2.44 17.02
C ILE A 338 -7.56 -3.76 17.33
N GLY A 339 -6.79 -4.77 17.67
CA GLY A 339 -7.30 -6.11 17.98
C GLY A 339 -6.47 -6.79 19.07
N LYS A 340 -6.55 -8.12 19.11
CA LYS A 340 -5.79 -8.95 20.05
C LYS A 340 -5.13 -10.12 19.33
N TYR A 341 -3.97 -10.54 19.86
CA TYR A 341 -3.29 -11.78 19.53
C TYR A 341 -2.72 -12.38 20.80
N ALA A 342 -3.00 -13.65 21.07
CA ALA A 342 -2.58 -14.31 22.33
C ALA A 342 -2.91 -13.49 23.60
N ASN A 343 -4.11 -12.90 23.65
CA ASN A 343 -4.61 -11.99 24.70
C ASN A 343 -3.88 -10.63 24.83
N GLU A 344 -2.88 -10.37 24.00
CA GLU A 344 -2.17 -9.07 23.97
C GLU A 344 -2.83 -8.12 22.98
N LYS A 345 -2.88 -6.82 23.31
CA LYS A 345 -3.31 -5.78 22.38
C LYS A 345 -2.35 -5.71 21.19
N VAL A 346 -2.92 -5.75 19.98
CA VAL A 346 -2.17 -5.55 18.72
C VAL A 346 -2.75 -4.35 18.00
N ILE A 347 -1.87 -3.46 17.53
CA ILE A 347 -2.20 -2.35 16.64
C ILE A 347 -1.59 -2.70 15.28
N TYR A 348 -2.42 -2.64 14.21
CA TYR A 348 -1.98 -3.14 12.93
C TYR A 348 -2.65 -2.41 11.76
N HIS A 349 -2.05 -2.49 10.60
CA HIS A 349 -2.68 -2.19 9.31
C HIS A 349 -2.08 -3.05 8.21
N HIS A 350 -2.94 -3.51 7.31
CA HIS A 350 -2.55 -4.26 6.13
C HIS A 350 -2.69 -3.39 4.89
N GLY A 351 -1.92 -3.72 3.86
CA GLY A 351 -2.04 -3.09 2.56
C GLY A 351 -2.04 -4.12 1.45
N GLY A 352 -2.95 -3.96 0.49
CA GLY A 352 -3.02 -4.78 -0.72
C GLY A 352 -3.32 -3.91 -1.94
N PHE A 353 -2.61 -4.17 -3.02
CA PHE A 353 -2.83 -3.62 -4.36
C PHE A 353 -2.34 -4.66 -5.37
N PRO A 354 -2.89 -4.72 -6.61
CA PRO A 354 -2.43 -5.72 -7.56
C PRO A 354 -0.90 -5.82 -7.66
N GLY A 355 -0.37 -6.95 -7.23
CA GLY A 355 1.05 -7.28 -7.21
C GLY A 355 1.82 -6.93 -5.93
N TRP A 356 1.20 -6.38 -4.88
CA TRP A 356 1.88 -6.09 -3.62
C TRP A 356 1.01 -6.38 -2.40
N SER A 357 1.68 -6.85 -1.35
CA SER A 357 1.10 -7.02 -0.02
C SER A 357 2.00 -6.43 1.05
N SER A 358 1.41 -5.80 2.06
CA SER A 358 2.13 -5.30 3.24
C SER A 358 1.39 -5.63 4.51
N HIS A 359 2.18 -5.90 5.56
CA HIS A 359 1.72 -6.12 6.92
C HIS A 359 2.56 -5.25 7.86
N ILE A 360 1.91 -4.46 8.69
CA ILE A 360 2.55 -3.68 9.75
C ILE A 360 1.76 -3.94 11.02
N SER A 361 2.40 -4.43 12.07
CA SER A 361 1.75 -4.64 13.36
C SER A 361 2.72 -4.51 14.52
N TYR A 362 2.20 -4.22 15.71
CA TYR A 362 3.00 -4.21 16.93
C TYR A 362 2.14 -4.44 18.18
N MET A 363 2.77 -5.00 19.20
CA MET A 363 2.23 -5.22 20.55
C MET A 363 2.86 -4.21 21.51
N PRO A 364 2.17 -3.10 21.86
CA PRO A 364 2.75 -2.08 22.74
C PRO A 364 3.21 -2.64 24.09
N GLY A 365 2.37 -3.48 24.72
CA GLY A 365 2.66 -4.07 26.04
C GLY A 365 3.84 -5.04 26.06
N LYS A 366 4.18 -5.63 24.91
CA LYS A 366 5.34 -6.54 24.77
C LYS A 366 6.54 -5.88 24.11
N LYS A 367 6.39 -4.67 23.61
CA LYS A 367 7.41 -3.95 22.85
C LYS A 367 7.95 -4.79 21.67
N ILE A 368 7.04 -5.43 20.93
CA ILE A 368 7.35 -6.21 19.73
C ILE A 368 6.66 -5.55 18.53
N GLY A 369 7.41 -5.28 17.49
CA GLY A 369 6.88 -4.77 16.22
C GLY A 369 7.36 -5.60 15.04
N VAL A 370 6.48 -5.81 14.05
CA VAL A 370 6.77 -6.59 12.84
C VAL A 370 6.23 -5.84 11.63
N ALA A 371 7.06 -5.72 10.61
CA ALA A 371 6.57 -5.36 9.27
C ALA A 371 7.07 -6.37 8.25
N VAL A 372 6.20 -6.72 7.31
CA VAL A 372 6.49 -7.63 6.19
C VAL A 372 5.99 -6.99 4.91
N MET A 373 6.81 -7.00 3.87
CA MET A 373 6.43 -6.53 2.52
C MET A 373 6.75 -7.62 1.50
N ILE A 374 5.82 -7.85 0.58
CA ILE A 374 5.88 -8.90 -0.43
C ILE A 374 5.43 -8.31 -1.77
N ASN A 375 6.16 -8.57 -2.83
CA ASN A 375 5.80 -8.12 -4.18
C ASN A 375 4.98 -9.18 -4.95
N GLU A 376 3.98 -9.71 -4.27
CA GLU A 376 2.97 -10.62 -4.82
C GLU A 376 1.66 -10.44 -4.01
N ASP A 377 0.51 -10.45 -4.67
CA ASP A 377 -0.77 -10.16 -4.01
C ASP A 377 -1.68 -11.37 -3.81
N THR A 378 -1.46 -12.47 -4.53
CA THR A 378 -2.40 -13.61 -4.50
C THR A 378 -2.30 -14.41 -3.19
N VAL A 379 -1.09 -14.60 -2.69
CA VAL A 379 -0.80 -15.27 -1.41
C VAL A 379 -0.01 -14.40 -0.45
N GLY A 380 0.56 -13.30 -0.95
CA GLY A 380 1.47 -12.44 -0.18
C GLY A 380 0.86 -11.94 1.13
N GLY A 381 -0.41 -11.57 1.14
CA GLY A 381 -1.10 -11.14 2.37
C GLY A 381 -1.14 -12.24 3.44
N ASN A 382 -1.53 -13.46 3.07
CA ASN A 382 -1.57 -14.60 3.98
C ASN A 382 -0.17 -14.97 4.50
N VAL A 383 0.84 -14.93 3.63
CA VAL A 383 2.23 -15.19 4.02
C VAL A 383 2.75 -14.09 4.95
N GLY A 384 2.45 -12.82 4.67
CA GLY A 384 2.79 -11.71 5.55
C GLY A 384 2.22 -11.87 6.97
N HIS A 385 0.94 -12.28 7.08
CA HIS A 385 0.29 -12.59 8.36
C HIS A 385 0.94 -13.79 9.07
N MET A 386 1.24 -14.84 8.31
CA MET A 386 1.88 -16.04 8.87
C MET A 386 3.28 -15.75 9.41
N LEU A 387 4.08 -14.96 8.69
CA LEU A 387 5.41 -14.54 9.15
C LEU A 387 5.32 -13.65 10.40
N ALA A 388 4.39 -12.70 10.44
CA ALA A 388 4.20 -11.84 11.59
C ALA A 388 3.78 -12.64 12.84
N THR A 389 2.84 -13.58 12.72
CA THR A 389 2.43 -14.42 13.84
C THR A 389 3.50 -15.41 14.26
N TYR A 390 4.32 -15.92 13.32
CA TYR A 390 5.50 -16.74 13.67
C TYR A 390 6.46 -15.97 14.59
N VAL A 391 6.73 -14.71 14.25
CA VAL A 391 7.58 -13.83 15.07
C VAL A 391 6.97 -13.63 16.47
N TYR A 392 5.67 -13.35 16.55
CA TYR A 392 4.99 -13.17 17.83
C TYR A 392 5.05 -14.44 18.66
N ASP A 393 4.70 -15.59 18.12
CA ASP A 393 4.72 -16.87 18.83
C ASP A 393 6.13 -17.26 19.28
N TRP A 394 7.16 -16.93 18.49
CA TRP A 394 8.55 -17.14 18.89
C TRP A 394 8.94 -16.29 20.10
N LEU A 395 8.68 -14.99 20.03
CA LEU A 395 9.08 -14.03 21.06
C LEU A 395 8.24 -14.16 22.34
N LEU A 396 6.99 -14.62 22.23
CA LEU A 396 6.11 -14.93 23.37
C LEU A 396 6.42 -16.30 24.00
N GLY A 397 7.20 -17.17 23.34
CA GLY A 397 7.54 -18.49 23.83
C GLY A 397 6.40 -19.51 23.70
N THR A 398 5.55 -19.36 22.66
CA THR A 398 4.44 -20.28 22.40
C THR A 398 4.96 -21.70 22.15
N ALA A 399 4.36 -22.67 22.84
CA ALA A 399 4.67 -24.10 22.64
C ALA A 399 4.24 -24.59 21.25
N ASP A 400 4.81 -25.72 20.79
CA ASP A 400 4.47 -26.40 19.52
C ASP A 400 4.51 -25.53 18.26
N ARG A 401 5.23 -24.39 18.34
CA ARG A 401 5.34 -23.41 17.25
C ARG A 401 5.79 -24.07 15.94
N GLU A 402 6.82 -24.91 15.99
CA GLU A 402 7.40 -25.50 14.79
C GLU A 402 6.38 -26.39 14.05
N ALA A 403 5.68 -27.27 14.76
CA ALA A 403 4.63 -28.12 14.19
C ALA A 403 3.45 -27.28 13.68
N THR A 404 3.03 -26.27 14.44
CA THR A 404 1.94 -25.36 14.07
C THR A 404 2.22 -24.64 12.76
N TYR A 405 3.40 -24.07 12.59
CA TYR A 405 3.74 -23.30 11.39
C TYR A 405 4.13 -24.18 10.21
N ALA A 406 4.60 -25.41 10.44
CA ALA A 406 4.70 -26.41 9.37
C ALA A 406 3.32 -26.75 8.80
N ALA A 407 2.34 -27.03 9.67
CA ALA A 407 0.96 -27.31 9.25
C ALA A 407 0.29 -26.12 8.56
N ARG A 408 0.44 -24.90 9.08
CA ARG A 408 -0.10 -23.68 8.45
C ARG A 408 0.46 -23.46 7.05
N LEU A 409 1.75 -23.67 6.86
CA LEU A 409 2.41 -23.53 5.55
C LEU A 409 1.88 -24.56 4.55
N GLU A 410 1.75 -25.84 4.93
CA GLU A 410 1.24 -26.88 4.05
C GLU A 410 -0.24 -26.66 3.69
N ASN A 411 -1.06 -26.27 4.66
CA ASN A 411 -2.46 -25.94 4.42
C ASN A 411 -2.59 -24.70 3.50
N GLY A 412 -1.78 -23.67 3.71
CA GLY A 412 -1.75 -22.49 2.86
C GLY A 412 -1.37 -22.83 1.42
N ALA A 413 -0.31 -23.61 1.23
CA ALA A 413 0.15 -24.03 -0.09
C ALA A 413 -0.87 -24.93 -0.80
N THR A 414 -1.54 -25.84 -0.06
CA THR A 414 -2.62 -26.69 -0.59
C THR A 414 -3.81 -25.85 -1.05
N ASN A 415 -4.26 -24.89 -0.23
CA ASN A 415 -5.38 -24.02 -0.58
C ASN A 415 -5.05 -23.14 -1.79
N TYR A 416 -3.82 -22.67 -1.88
CA TYR A 416 -3.34 -21.94 -3.04
C TYR A 416 -3.36 -22.80 -4.32
N GLY A 417 -2.93 -24.05 -4.23
CA GLY A 417 -3.03 -25.02 -5.34
C GLY A 417 -4.47 -25.18 -5.83
N LYS A 418 -5.41 -25.43 -4.92
CA LYS A 418 -6.85 -25.55 -5.24
C LYS A 418 -7.40 -24.28 -5.89
N MET A 419 -7.02 -23.11 -5.39
CA MET A 419 -7.43 -21.82 -5.97
C MET A 419 -6.90 -21.66 -7.41
N LYS A 420 -5.62 -21.99 -7.66
CA LYS A 420 -5.03 -21.95 -9.01
C LYS A 420 -5.82 -22.87 -9.97
N GLU A 421 -6.07 -24.10 -9.58
CA GLU A 421 -6.84 -25.07 -10.38
C GLU A 421 -8.25 -24.57 -10.70
N ALA A 422 -8.97 -24.03 -9.71
CA ALA A 422 -10.32 -23.49 -9.90
C ALA A 422 -10.32 -22.29 -10.87
N ARG A 423 -9.36 -21.35 -10.73
CA ARG A 423 -9.23 -20.20 -11.63
C ARG A 423 -8.91 -20.63 -13.06
N GLN A 424 -7.99 -21.59 -13.25
CA GLN A 424 -7.66 -22.15 -14.57
C GLN A 424 -8.83 -22.93 -15.19
N ALA A 425 -9.59 -23.69 -14.40
CA ALA A 425 -10.80 -24.37 -14.87
C ALA A 425 -11.83 -23.35 -15.40
N SER A 426 -12.02 -22.24 -14.71
CA SER A 426 -12.90 -21.14 -15.15
C SER A 426 -12.40 -20.49 -16.45
N VAL A 427 -11.08 -20.35 -16.64
CA VAL A 427 -10.51 -19.86 -17.90
C VAL A 427 -10.81 -20.84 -19.04
N ARG A 428 -10.56 -22.14 -18.84
CA ARG A 428 -10.86 -23.20 -19.85
C ARG A 428 -12.33 -23.20 -20.24
N GLU A 429 -13.25 -23.10 -19.28
CA GLU A 429 -14.68 -22.99 -19.55
C GLU A 429 -15.00 -21.77 -20.41
N ARG A 430 -14.46 -20.59 -20.05
CA ARG A 430 -14.68 -19.36 -20.84
C ARG A 430 -14.10 -19.42 -22.25
N ALA A 431 -13.00 -20.13 -22.45
CA ALA A 431 -12.36 -20.29 -23.75
C ALA A 431 -13.23 -21.04 -24.78
N THR A 432 -14.25 -21.78 -24.33
CA THR A 432 -15.21 -22.45 -25.23
C THR A 432 -16.31 -21.52 -25.77
N ARG A 433 -16.40 -20.29 -25.26
CA ARG A 433 -17.42 -19.34 -25.66
C ARG A 433 -17.12 -18.77 -27.05
N THR A 434 -18.14 -18.63 -27.86
CA THR A 434 -18.05 -17.97 -29.16
C THR A 434 -18.49 -16.53 -29.08
N SER A 435 -17.96 -15.68 -29.96
CA SER A 435 -18.36 -14.27 -30.04
C SER A 435 -19.85 -14.14 -30.38
N GLN A 436 -20.55 -13.30 -29.64
CA GLN A 436 -21.94 -12.95 -29.83
C GLN A 436 -22.10 -11.53 -30.40
N LEU A 437 -21.02 -10.93 -30.90
CA LEU A 437 -21.07 -9.61 -31.53
C LEU A 437 -21.81 -9.71 -32.87
N THR A 438 -22.82 -8.86 -33.09
CA THR A 438 -23.70 -8.89 -34.27
C THR A 438 -23.20 -8.03 -35.40
N ARG A 439 -22.17 -7.22 -35.19
CA ARG A 439 -21.53 -6.33 -36.18
C ARG A 439 -20.04 -6.67 -36.32
N PRO A 440 -19.40 -6.23 -37.43
CA PRO A 440 -17.94 -6.28 -37.54
C PRO A 440 -17.25 -5.57 -36.39
N LEU A 441 -16.10 -6.08 -35.94
CA LEU A 441 -15.34 -5.51 -34.78
C LEU A 441 -15.06 -4.01 -34.95
N GLN A 442 -14.86 -3.56 -36.19
CA GLN A 442 -14.56 -2.16 -36.50
C GLN A 442 -15.72 -1.20 -36.16
N ASP A 443 -16.96 -1.68 -36.14
CA ASP A 443 -18.13 -0.84 -35.82
C ASP A 443 -18.16 -0.48 -34.33
N TYR A 444 -17.56 -1.33 -33.44
CA TYR A 444 -17.46 -1.10 -32.02
C TYR A 444 -16.32 -0.15 -31.62
N VAL A 445 -15.37 0.10 -32.52
CA VAL A 445 -14.21 0.97 -32.27
C VAL A 445 -14.67 2.40 -32.04
N GLY A 446 -14.13 3.02 -31.00
CA GLY A 446 -14.44 4.41 -30.70
C GLY A 446 -14.05 4.79 -29.28
N ARG A 447 -14.27 6.07 -28.98
CA ARG A 447 -14.14 6.61 -27.64
C ARG A 447 -15.53 6.75 -27.03
N TYR A 448 -15.70 6.21 -25.83
CA TYR A 448 -16.94 6.24 -25.08
C TYR A 448 -16.70 6.97 -23.77
N ARG A 449 -17.56 7.93 -23.44
CA ARG A 449 -17.40 8.80 -22.27
C ARG A 449 -18.52 8.60 -21.26
N ASN A 450 -18.14 8.54 -20.00
CA ASN A 450 -19.01 8.70 -18.85
C ASN A 450 -18.42 9.80 -17.95
N ASP A 451 -19.23 10.77 -17.52
CA ASP A 451 -18.74 11.92 -16.75
C ASP A 451 -18.19 11.54 -15.37
N GLN A 452 -18.54 10.36 -14.86
CA GLN A 452 -18.10 9.89 -13.54
C GLN A 452 -16.84 9.00 -13.64
N LEU A 453 -16.81 8.07 -14.61
CA LEU A 453 -15.72 7.10 -14.77
C LEU A 453 -14.67 7.50 -15.82
N GLY A 454 -14.88 8.59 -16.56
CA GLY A 454 -13.95 9.05 -17.59
C GLY A 454 -14.20 8.40 -18.93
N ASN A 455 -13.13 8.09 -19.67
CA ASN A 455 -13.22 7.61 -21.04
C ASN A 455 -12.80 6.14 -21.16
N ILE A 456 -13.56 5.38 -21.92
CA ILE A 456 -13.17 4.06 -22.42
C ILE A 456 -12.85 4.18 -23.91
N GLN A 457 -11.64 3.76 -24.28
CA GLN A 457 -11.24 3.64 -25.68
C GLN A 457 -11.37 2.17 -26.10
N ILE A 458 -12.16 1.90 -27.13
CA ILE A 458 -12.27 0.58 -27.75
C ILE A 458 -11.47 0.57 -29.04
N THR A 459 -10.67 -0.47 -29.24
CA THR A 459 -9.84 -0.71 -30.42
C THR A 459 -10.03 -2.14 -30.90
N VAL A 460 -9.55 -2.48 -32.09
CA VAL A 460 -9.43 -3.87 -32.54
C VAL A 460 -8.02 -4.36 -32.20
N GLN A 461 -7.93 -5.48 -31.50
CA GLN A 461 -6.68 -6.17 -31.21
C GLN A 461 -6.81 -7.63 -31.63
N GLN A 462 -6.09 -8.01 -32.68
CA GLN A 462 -6.24 -9.32 -33.31
C GLN A 462 -7.72 -9.56 -33.73
N ASN A 463 -8.35 -10.60 -33.18
CA ASN A 463 -9.76 -10.94 -33.45
C ASN A 463 -10.68 -10.58 -32.27
N SER A 464 -10.30 -9.62 -31.44
CA SER A 464 -11.04 -9.21 -30.23
C SER A 464 -11.08 -7.69 -30.12
N LEU A 465 -11.88 -7.17 -29.18
CA LEU A 465 -11.87 -5.76 -28.83
C LEU A 465 -10.83 -5.51 -27.73
N GLY A 466 -9.91 -4.58 -27.98
CA GLY A 466 -9.06 -4.00 -26.95
C GLY A 466 -9.80 -2.89 -26.22
N LEU A 467 -9.58 -2.79 -24.92
CA LEU A 467 -10.15 -1.75 -24.06
C LEU A 467 -9.05 -1.04 -23.31
N LYS A 468 -9.13 0.30 -23.29
CA LYS A 468 -8.29 1.16 -22.45
C LYS A 468 -9.17 2.05 -21.59
N LEU A 469 -8.93 2.03 -20.28
CA LEU A 469 -9.53 2.93 -19.28
C LEU A 469 -8.41 3.53 -18.42
N GLY A 470 -8.12 4.79 -18.65
CA GLY A 470 -6.96 5.39 -18.04
C GLY A 470 -5.65 4.73 -18.46
N ASN A 471 -4.86 4.33 -17.47
CA ASN A 471 -3.62 3.59 -17.70
C ASN A 471 -3.81 2.06 -17.75
N ILE A 472 -5.04 1.58 -17.65
CA ILE A 472 -5.36 0.15 -17.71
C ILE A 472 -5.70 -0.24 -19.14
N GLU A 473 -5.06 -1.29 -19.63
CA GLU A 473 -5.34 -1.88 -20.93
C GLU A 473 -5.67 -3.36 -20.76
N THR A 474 -6.70 -3.83 -21.47
CA THR A 474 -7.11 -5.23 -21.45
C THR A 474 -7.70 -5.63 -22.80
N VAL A 475 -7.75 -6.92 -23.07
CA VAL A 475 -8.38 -7.48 -24.27
C VAL A 475 -9.65 -8.22 -23.86
N SER A 476 -10.72 -8.03 -24.64
CA SER A 476 -11.98 -8.67 -24.36
C SER A 476 -11.97 -10.16 -24.73
N THR A 477 -12.79 -10.92 -24.03
CA THR A 477 -13.12 -12.30 -24.34
C THR A 477 -14.62 -12.43 -24.65
N PRO A 478 -15.07 -13.47 -25.41
CA PRO A 478 -16.48 -13.68 -25.70
C PRO A 478 -17.34 -13.79 -24.45
N PHE A 479 -18.57 -13.26 -24.55
CA PHE A 479 -19.59 -13.47 -23.54
C PHE A 479 -20.85 -14.06 -24.16
N THR A 480 -21.85 -14.44 -23.35
CA THR A 480 -22.96 -15.31 -23.76
C THR A 480 -24.18 -14.59 -24.31
N GLN A 481 -24.22 -13.26 -24.22
CA GLN A 481 -25.35 -12.45 -24.70
C GLN A 481 -24.98 -11.67 -25.98
N PRO A 482 -25.95 -11.35 -26.86
CA PRO A 482 -25.67 -10.52 -28.01
C PRO A 482 -25.05 -9.18 -27.69
N ASP A 483 -24.07 -8.77 -28.47
CA ASP A 483 -23.34 -7.51 -28.35
C ASP A 483 -22.73 -7.26 -26.95
N THR A 484 -22.28 -8.35 -26.33
CA THR A 484 -21.56 -8.30 -25.06
C THR A 484 -20.18 -8.93 -25.18
N VAL A 485 -19.25 -8.38 -24.42
CA VAL A 485 -17.91 -8.94 -24.23
C VAL A 485 -17.56 -8.91 -22.74
N ARG A 486 -16.70 -9.82 -22.31
CA ARG A 486 -16.14 -9.83 -20.97
C ARG A 486 -14.74 -9.21 -20.99
N VAL A 487 -14.44 -8.36 -20.04
CA VAL A 487 -13.13 -7.72 -19.84
C VAL A 487 -12.64 -7.93 -18.41
N GLU A 488 -11.34 -7.93 -18.23
CA GLU A 488 -10.72 -7.90 -16.89
C GLU A 488 -9.90 -6.61 -16.75
N ILE A 489 -10.52 -5.55 -16.27
CA ILE A 489 -9.84 -4.30 -15.94
C ILE A 489 -8.98 -4.50 -14.70
N LEU A 490 -9.53 -5.17 -13.68
CA LEU A 490 -8.77 -5.70 -12.56
C LEU A 490 -8.54 -7.19 -12.81
N PRO A 491 -7.30 -7.67 -12.83
CA PRO A 491 -7.02 -9.08 -13.07
C PRO A 491 -7.76 -10.01 -12.10
N GLY A 492 -8.37 -11.04 -12.65
CA GLY A 492 -9.20 -11.99 -11.90
C GLY A 492 -10.61 -11.48 -11.57
N GLN A 493 -10.95 -10.24 -11.91
CA GLN A 493 -12.29 -9.66 -11.74
C GLN A 493 -12.89 -9.34 -13.12
N GLY A 494 -13.66 -10.29 -13.64
CA GLY A 494 -14.28 -10.14 -14.94
C GLY A 494 -15.57 -9.32 -14.86
N GLU A 495 -15.66 -8.32 -15.72
CA GLU A 495 -16.83 -7.46 -15.92
C GLU A 495 -17.36 -7.62 -17.33
N VAL A 496 -18.65 -7.37 -17.52
CA VAL A 496 -19.31 -7.45 -18.81
C VAL A 496 -19.54 -6.06 -19.36
N ILE A 497 -19.07 -5.85 -20.59
CA ILE A 497 -19.45 -4.70 -21.40
C ILE A 497 -20.59 -5.11 -22.31
N LYS A 498 -21.66 -4.32 -22.34
CA LYS A 498 -22.77 -4.45 -23.27
C LYS A 498 -22.83 -3.21 -24.14
N PHE A 499 -22.80 -3.40 -25.45
CA PHE A 499 -22.96 -2.30 -26.43
C PHE A 499 -24.43 -1.98 -26.67
N GLY A 500 -24.71 -0.69 -26.84
CA GLY A 500 -26.04 -0.17 -27.13
C GLY A 500 -26.09 0.45 -28.54
N PHE A 501 -27.30 0.45 -29.14
CA PHE A 501 -27.54 0.92 -30.49
C PHE A 501 -28.55 2.07 -30.50
N ASN A 502 -28.35 3.02 -31.40
CA ASN A 502 -29.33 4.04 -31.68
C ASN A 502 -30.47 3.46 -32.59
N PRO A 503 -31.55 4.20 -32.85
CA PRO A 503 -32.63 3.75 -33.72
C PRO A 503 -32.21 3.38 -35.15
N ASP A 504 -31.11 3.96 -35.66
CA ASP A 504 -30.53 3.67 -36.95
C ASP A 504 -29.65 2.41 -36.98
N GLY A 505 -29.56 1.70 -35.86
CA GLY A 505 -28.76 0.48 -35.70
C GLY A 505 -27.26 0.71 -35.62
N GLN A 506 -26.80 1.93 -35.33
CA GLN A 506 -25.39 2.25 -35.09
C GLN A 506 -25.05 2.15 -33.62
N ILE A 507 -23.85 1.70 -33.30
CA ILE A 507 -23.37 1.62 -31.92
C ILE A 507 -23.11 3.04 -31.38
N ASP A 508 -23.88 3.47 -30.41
CA ASP A 508 -23.83 4.81 -29.81
C ASP A 508 -23.40 4.82 -28.35
N SER A 509 -23.36 3.67 -27.70
CA SER A 509 -23.07 3.58 -26.26
C SER A 509 -22.50 2.21 -25.88
N LEU A 510 -21.96 2.15 -24.69
CA LEU A 510 -21.67 0.90 -23.98
C LEU A 510 -22.03 1.04 -22.50
N SER A 511 -22.29 -0.07 -21.83
CA SER A 511 -22.42 -0.12 -20.36
C SER A 511 -21.29 -0.92 -19.77
N TYR A 512 -20.71 -0.41 -18.69
CA TYR A 512 -19.67 -1.03 -17.88
C TYR A 512 -19.93 -0.73 -16.40
N ALA A 513 -19.83 -1.73 -15.53
CA ALA A 513 -20.08 -1.61 -14.09
C ALA A 513 -21.42 -0.89 -13.76
N GLY A 514 -22.47 -1.18 -14.51
CA GLY A 514 -23.79 -0.55 -14.35
C GLY A 514 -23.91 0.89 -14.85
N MET A 515 -22.85 1.46 -15.44
CA MET A 515 -22.84 2.84 -15.94
C MET A 515 -22.84 2.88 -17.45
N ARG A 516 -23.60 3.82 -18.02
CA ARG A 516 -23.65 4.06 -19.46
C ARG A 516 -22.55 5.03 -19.88
N PHE A 517 -21.82 4.67 -20.92
CA PHE A 517 -20.87 5.52 -21.63
C PHE A 517 -21.43 5.82 -23.02
N VAL A 518 -21.41 7.07 -23.41
CA VAL A 518 -21.88 7.53 -24.71
C VAL A 518 -20.70 7.68 -25.66
N ARG A 519 -20.87 7.22 -26.90
CA ARG A 519 -19.84 7.34 -27.94
C ARG A 519 -19.59 8.81 -28.24
N VAL A 520 -18.34 9.21 -28.20
CA VAL A 520 -17.89 10.56 -28.55
C VAL A 520 -17.58 10.58 -30.06
N LYS A 521 -18.09 11.60 -30.75
CA LYS A 521 -17.83 11.79 -32.18
C LYS A 521 -16.38 12.19 -32.45
#